data_a69714d39dc909ce857fbcec98503d85
#
_entry.id   a69714d39dc909ce857fbcec98503d85
#
_cell.length_a   1.000
_cell.length_b   1.000
_cell.length_c   1.000
_cell.angle_alpha   90.00
_cell.angle_beta   90.00
_cell.angle_gamma   90.00
#
_symmetry.space_group_name_H-M   'P 1'
#
loop_
_entity.id
_entity.type
_entity.pdbx_description
1 polymer ?
#
loop_
_entity_poly.entity_id
_entity_poly.type
_entity_poly.pdbx_seq_one_letter_code
_entity_poly.pdbx_strand_id
1 'polypeptide(L)'
;MAKDRLLDLSYNFNHNFARNDRQTFQRNNNTGAFNFIDSLSNAFENDFNFNRFGATVRTIKKKYNYSIGVLLQPVNLQGFSITKDSAYRPIKNFNWFPVARFTYNFSRTKSFNFNYNGSAQQPSFAQLQPVRDVTNPQFQNEGNPNLRPSVNHTFNMNFNNFNFSK
;
A
#
# COMPACT_ATOMS: atom_id res chain seq x y z
N MET A 1 -30.74 15.16 10.81
CA MET A 1 -30.39 13.82 10.29
C MET A 1 -31.49 12.85 10.65
N ALA A 2 -31.87 11.95 9.74
CA ALA A 2 -32.85 10.91 10.07
C ALA A 2 -32.27 9.98 11.15
N LYS A 3 -33.09 9.55 12.10
CA LYS A 3 -32.73 8.79 13.31
C LYS A 3 -31.90 7.50 13.08
N ASP A 4 -31.81 7.02 11.81
CA ASP A 4 -31.16 5.77 11.43
C ASP A 4 -29.97 5.95 10.48
N ARG A 5 -29.45 7.18 10.32
CA ARG A 5 -28.32 7.48 9.44
C ARG A 5 -27.18 8.11 10.23
N LEU A 6 -25.99 7.60 10.00
CA LEU A 6 -24.75 8.07 10.60
C LEU A 6 -23.78 8.48 9.49
N LEU A 7 -23.06 9.55 9.69
CA LEU A 7 -21.93 9.96 8.87
C LEU A 7 -20.65 9.68 9.66
N ASP A 8 -19.84 8.78 9.16
CA ASP A 8 -18.53 8.46 9.72
C ASP A 8 -17.46 9.20 8.89
N LEU A 9 -16.67 10.03 9.53
CA LEU A 9 -15.50 10.68 8.95
C LEU A 9 -14.25 10.08 9.58
N SER A 10 -13.27 9.76 8.77
CA SER A 10 -12.00 9.21 9.23
C SER A 10 -10.83 9.93 8.60
N TYR A 11 -9.78 10.06 9.38
CA TYR A 11 -8.48 10.57 8.93
C TYR A 11 -7.38 9.65 9.45
N ASN A 12 -6.47 9.29 8.58
CA ASN A 12 -5.27 8.54 8.93
C ASN A 12 -4.07 9.18 8.22
N PHE A 13 -3.02 9.45 8.98
CA PHE A 13 -1.72 9.88 8.49
C PHE A 13 -0.71 8.75 8.70
N ASN A 14 0.08 8.49 7.69
CA ASN A 14 1.21 7.57 7.77
C ASN A 14 2.45 8.26 7.23
N HIS A 15 3.54 8.13 7.97
CA HIS A 15 4.87 8.58 7.58
C HIS A 15 5.85 7.44 7.84
N ASN A 16 6.63 7.11 6.85
CA ASN A 16 7.67 6.10 6.93
C ASN A 16 8.96 6.63 6.32
N PHE A 17 9.98 6.75 7.16
CA PHE A 17 11.34 7.07 6.75
C PHE A 17 12.17 5.79 6.77
N ALA A 18 12.93 5.55 5.71
CA ALA A 18 13.86 4.44 5.64
C ALA A 18 15.18 4.89 5.01
N ARG A 19 16.28 4.43 5.62
CA ARG A 19 17.63 4.57 5.08
C ARG A 19 18.17 3.20 4.74
N ASN A 20 18.75 3.08 3.59
CA ASN A 20 19.42 1.87 3.13
C ASN A 20 20.86 2.25 2.77
N ASP A 21 21.81 1.48 3.29
CA ASP A 21 23.24 1.63 2.98
C ASP A 21 23.76 0.26 2.52
N ARG A 22 23.99 0.16 1.23
CA ARG A 22 24.51 -1.04 0.60
C ARG A 22 25.93 -0.78 0.13
N GLN A 23 26.87 -1.47 0.74
CA GLN A 23 28.30 -1.43 0.40
C GLN A 23 28.69 -2.70 -0.31
N THR A 24 29.35 -2.57 -1.43
CA THR A 24 29.83 -3.69 -2.25
C THR A 24 31.35 -3.73 -2.24
N PHE A 25 31.89 -4.90 -1.94
CA PHE A 25 33.33 -5.14 -1.88
C PHE A 25 33.70 -6.29 -2.81
N GLN A 26 34.80 -6.15 -3.51
CA GLN A 26 35.40 -7.21 -4.32
C GLN A 26 36.61 -7.78 -3.58
N ARG A 27 36.63 -9.10 -3.44
CA ARG A 27 37.78 -9.78 -2.88
C ARG A 27 38.89 -9.86 -3.95
N ASN A 28 40.08 -9.40 -3.60
CA ASN A 28 41.28 -9.63 -4.42
C ASN A 28 41.77 -11.06 -4.18
N ASN A 29 41.76 -11.90 -5.19
CA ASN A 29 42.12 -13.31 -5.05
C ASN A 29 43.62 -13.53 -4.78
N ASN A 30 44.48 -12.56 -5.08
CA ASN A 30 45.92 -12.66 -4.87
C ASN A 30 46.35 -12.23 -3.46
N THR A 31 45.69 -11.22 -2.91
CA THR A 31 46.06 -10.64 -1.61
C THR A 31 45.08 -11.00 -0.50
N GLY A 32 43.88 -11.52 -0.84
CA GLY A 32 42.81 -11.76 0.10
C GLY A 32 42.08 -10.49 0.61
N ALA A 33 42.52 -9.32 0.20
CA ALA A 33 41.96 -8.03 0.64
C ALA A 33 40.61 -7.76 -0.01
N PHE A 34 39.74 -7.02 0.71
CA PHE A 34 38.45 -6.55 0.19
C PHE A 34 38.59 -5.10 -0.28
N ASN A 35 38.37 -4.87 -1.56
CA ASN A 35 38.38 -3.55 -2.18
C ASN A 35 36.93 -3.04 -2.28
N PHE A 36 36.67 -1.85 -1.77
CA PHE A 36 35.37 -1.20 -1.92
C PHE A 36 35.11 -0.81 -3.38
N ILE A 37 33.90 -1.07 -3.88
CA ILE A 37 33.48 -0.71 -5.24
C ILE A 37 32.37 0.32 -5.14
N ASP A 38 32.72 1.57 -5.34
CA ASP A 38 31.80 2.71 -5.28
C ASP A 38 30.67 2.60 -6.32
N SER A 39 30.99 2.21 -7.56
CA SER A 39 30.02 2.08 -8.65
C SER A 39 28.91 1.04 -8.42
N LEU A 40 29.15 0.07 -7.52
CA LEU A 40 28.19 -0.97 -7.13
C LEU A 40 27.62 -0.76 -5.73
N SER A 41 28.08 0.27 -5.02
CA SER A 41 27.59 0.67 -3.71
C SER A 41 26.49 1.71 -3.87
N ASN A 42 25.49 1.65 -3.02
CA ASN A 42 24.36 2.58 -3.09
C ASN A 42 23.78 2.83 -1.70
N ALA A 43 23.96 4.06 -1.23
CA ALA A 43 23.31 4.54 -0.03
C ALA A 43 22.21 5.53 -0.38
N PHE A 44 21.03 5.34 0.18
CA PHE A 44 19.89 6.20 -0.07
C PHE A 44 18.94 6.30 1.11
N GLU A 45 18.23 7.40 1.14
CA GLU A 45 17.14 7.67 2.06
C GLU A 45 15.84 7.79 1.28
N ASN A 46 14.75 7.34 1.87
CA ASN A 46 13.43 7.55 1.33
C ASN A 46 12.46 7.99 2.43
N ASP A 47 11.61 8.90 2.06
CA ASP A 47 10.53 9.42 2.87
C ASP A 47 9.21 9.14 2.13
N PHE A 48 8.37 8.33 2.75
CA PHE A 48 7.07 7.97 2.24
C PHE A 48 5.99 8.43 3.20
N ASN A 49 5.10 9.27 2.70
CA ASN A 49 3.96 9.71 3.47
C ASN A 49 2.66 9.66 2.68
N PHE A 50 1.58 9.37 3.37
CA PHE A 50 0.24 9.53 2.83
C PHE A 50 -0.73 10.04 3.89
N ASN A 51 -1.72 10.77 3.41
CA ASN A 51 -2.91 11.11 4.16
C ASN A 51 -4.08 10.31 3.60
N ARG A 52 -4.93 9.79 4.45
CA ARG A 52 -6.16 9.09 4.03
C ARG A 52 -7.36 9.72 4.69
N PHE A 53 -8.23 10.26 3.87
CA PHE A 53 -9.50 10.84 4.28
C PHE A 53 -10.63 9.89 3.90
N GLY A 54 -11.50 9.58 4.84
CA GLY A 54 -12.66 8.73 4.60
C GLY A 54 -13.95 9.44 4.97
N ALA A 55 -14.96 9.29 4.12
CA ALA A 55 -16.32 9.69 4.39
C ALA A 55 -17.28 8.56 4.05
N THR A 56 -18.05 8.09 5.03
CA THR A 56 -18.96 6.95 4.88
C THR A 56 -20.30 7.27 5.50
N VAL A 57 -21.36 7.09 4.73
CA VAL A 57 -22.74 7.16 5.23
C VAL A 57 -23.20 5.75 5.54
N ARG A 58 -23.61 5.54 6.80
CA ARG A 58 -24.17 4.28 7.28
C ARG A 58 -25.64 4.43 7.59
N THR A 59 -26.42 3.46 7.17
CA THR A 59 -27.85 3.34 7.49
C THR A 59 -28.10 2.00 8.16
N ILE A 60 -28.75 2.03 9.32
CA ILE A 60 -29.06 0.85 10.14
C ILE A 60 -30.59 0.70 10.23
N LYS A 61 -31.09 -0.42 9.73
CA LYS A 61 -32.51 -0.79 9.81
C LYS A 61 -32.65 -2.19 10.43
N LYS A 62 -33.87 -2.55 10.84
CA LYS A 62 -34.14 -3.84 11.50
C LYS A 62 -33.71 -5.05 10.68
N LYS A 63 -33.91 -5.01 9.35
CA LYS A 63 -33.62 -6.14 8.46
C LYS A 63 -32.37 -5.96 7.61
N TYR A 64 -31.89 -4.73 7.41
CA TYR A 64 -30.73 -4.47 6.58
C TYR A 64 -29.91 -3.30 7.12
N ASN A 65 -28.61 -3.40 6.88
CA ASN A 65 -27.65 -2.35 7.14
C ASN A 65 -26.84 -2.13 5.87
N TYR A 66 -26.58 -0.89 5.54
CA TYR A 66 -25.63 -0.59 4.48
C TYR A 66 -24.76 0.61 4.86
N SER A 67 -23.56 0.61 4.34
CA SER A 67 -22.68 1.75 4.36
C SER A 67 -22.04 1.94 2.98
N ILE A 68 -22.01 3.19 2.53
CA ILE A 68 -21.39 3.60 1.27
C ILE A 68 -20.53 4.80 1.55
N GLY A 69 -19.33 4.80 1.01
CA GLY A 69 -18.39 5.89 1.23
C GLY A 69 -17.27 5.92 0.21
N VAL A 70 -16.34 6.83 0.43
CA VAL A 70 -15.14 7.01 -0.38
C VAL A 70 -13.94 7.25 0.52
N LEU A 71 -12.80 6.69 0.13
CA LEU A 71 -11.48 6.96 0.70
C LEU A 71 -10.66 7.74 -0.33
N LEU A 72 -10.06 8.83 0.09
CA LEU A 72 -9.16 9.66 -0.69
C LEU A 72 -7.77 9.56 -0.07
N GLN A 73 -6.76 9.23 -0.89
CA GLN A 73 -5.41 8.98 -0.40
C GLN A 73 -4.38 9.66 -1.28
N PRO A 74 -4.06 10.94 -1.04
CA PRO A 74 -2.87 11.56 -1.57
C PRO A 74 -1.62 10.91 -0.97
N VAL A 75 -0.65 10.60 -1.82
CA VAL A 75 0.60 9.91 -1.50
C VAL A 75 1.77 10.74 -2.01
N ASN A 76 2.80 10.86 -1.20
CA ASN A 76 4.07 11.49 -1.55
C ASN A 76 5.23 10.56 -1.18
N LEU A 77 6.06 10.25 -2.16
CA LEU A 77 7.30 9.49 -1.99
C LEU A 77 8.45 10.37 -2.47
N GLN A 78 9.41 10.60 -1.58
CA GLN A 78 10.65 11.33 -1.86
C GLN A 78 11.82 10.42 -1.59
N GLY A 79 12.90 10.58 -2.34
CA GLY A 79 14.12 9.84 -2.16
C GLY A 79 15.33 10.74 -2.36
N PHE A 80 16.39 10.44 -1.63
CA PHE A 80 17.67 11.09 -1.73
C PHE A 80 18.79 10.05 -1.85
N SER A 81 19.62 10.16 -2.87
CA SER A 81 20.82 9.32 -3.00
C SER A 81 21.97 9.98 -2.25
N ILE A 82 22.41 9.32 -1.20
CA ILE A 82 23.59 9.75 -0.42
C ILE A 82 24.86 9.58 -1.26
N THR A 83 24.96 8.46 -1.97
CA THR A 83 26.13 8.15 -2.83
C THR A 83 26.32 9.16 -3.94
N LYS A 84 25.23 9.65 -4.57
CA LYS A 84 25.27 10.61 -5.69
C LYS A 84 25.03 12.04 -5.28
N ASP A 85 24.81 12.29 -3.98
CA ASP A 85 24.45 13.60 -3.42
C ASP A 85 23.33 14.29 -4.22
N SER A 86 22.26 13.54 -4.53
CA SER A 86 21.20 14.05 -5.38
C SER A 86 19.83 13.55 -4.96
N ALA A 87 18.83 14.44 -5.04
CA ALA A 87 17.44 14.09 -4.79
C ALA A 87 16.83 13.41 -6.03
N TYR A 88 16.06 12.35 -5.79
CA TYR A 88 15.22 11.78 -6.83
C TYR A 88 13.96 12.63 -7.04
N ARG A 89 13.41 12.56 -8.25
CA ARG A 89 12.16 13.26 -8.55
C ARG A 89 11.05 12.73 -7.61
N PRO A 90 10.36 13.63 -6.88
CA PRO A 90 9.26 13.22 -6.01
C PRO A 90 8.13 12.54 -6.80
N ILE A 91 7.63 11.44 -6.29
CA ILE A 91 6.50 10.72 -6.86
C ILE A 91 5.27 11.06 -6.04
N LYS A 92 4.31 11.76 -6.67
CA LYS A 92 3.04 12.13 -6.07
C LYS A 92 1.91 11.40 -6.78
N ASN A 93 1.11 10.67 -6.01
CA ASN A 93 -0.06 9.96 -6.52
C ASN A 93 -1.29 10.36 -5.71
N PHE A 94 -2.43 10.35 -6.37
CA PHE A 94 -3.72 10.54 -5.74
C PHE A 94 -4.58 9.32 -6.02
N ASN A 95 -4.87 8.55 -4.97
CA ASN A 95 -5.72 7.38 -5.04
C ASN A 95 -7.08 7.69 -4.43
N TRP A 96 -8.13 7.12 -5.01
CA TRP A 96 -9.46 7.16 -4.44
C TRP A 96 -10.12 5.80 -4.55
N PHE A 97 -10.85 5.40 -3.52
CA PHE A 97 -11.47 4.09 -3.45
C PHE A 97 -12.89 4.22 -2.93
N PRO A 98 -13.89 3.72 -3.66
CA PRO A 98 -15.20 3.52 -3.08
C PRO A 98 -15.14 2.40 -2.04
N VAL A 99 -15.97 2.50 -1.02
CA VAL A 99 -16.21 1.45 -0.04
C VAL A 99 -17.70 1.21 0.06
N ALA A 100 -18.11 -0.06 0.10
CA ALA A 100 -19.51 -0.42 0.22
C ALA A 100 -19.64 -1.67 1.10
N ARG A 101 -20.58 -1.63 2.03
CA ARG A 101 -20.97 -2.78 2.84
C ARG A 101 -22.48 -2.89 2.82
N PHE A 102 -22.98 -4.09 2.73
CA PHE A 102 -24.39 -4.38 2.78
C PHE A 102 -24.61 -5.67 3.55
N THR A 103 -25.52 -5.64 4.50
CA THR A 103 -25.98 -6.81 5.24
C THR A 103 -27.49 -6.88 5.17
N TYR A 104 -28.02 -8.03 4.81
CA TYR A 104 -29.44 -8.29 4.85
C TYR A 104 -29.74 -9.54 5.70
N ASN A 105 -30.59 -9.37 6.71
CA ASN A 105 -31.04 -10.44 7.59
C ASN A 105 -32.44 -10.90 7.16
N PHE A 106 -32.49 -12.05 6.48
CA PHE A 106 -33.76 -12.68 6.09
C PHE A 106 -34.52 -13.21 7.31
N SER A 107 -33.78 -13.83 8.25
CA SER A 107 -34.26 -14.33 9.52
C SER A 107 -33.14 -14.26 10.59
N ARG A 108 -33.41 -14.77 11.79
CA ARG A 108 -32.37 -14.89 12.85
C ARG A 108 -31.24 -15.86 12.47
N THR A 109 -31.50 -16.78 11.56
CA THR A 109 -30.56 -17.83 11.14
C THR A 109 -30.07 -17.67 9.70
N LYS A 110 -30.58 -16.67 8.97
CA LYS A 110 -30.29 -16.51 7.54
C LYS A 110 -29.90 -15.07 7.22
N SER A 111 -28.70 -14.87 6.72
CA SER A 111 -28.19 -13.53 6.36
C SER A 111 -27.33 -13.56 5.10
N PHE A 112 -27.31 -12.44 4.40
CA PHE A 112 -26.43 -12.16 3.27
C PHE A 112 -25.57 -10.96 3.61
N ASN A 113 -24.27 -11.07 3.36
CA ASN A 113 -23.31 -10.01 3.55
C ASN A 113 -22.55 -9.76 2.25
N PHE A 114 -22.42 -8.50 1.89
CA PHE A 114 -21.59 -8.03 0.79
C PHE A 114 -20.64 -6.97 1.32
N ASN A 115 -19.37 -7.07 0.97
CA ASN A 115 -18.36 -6.07 1.28
C ASN A 115 -17.47 -5.83 0.08
N TYR A 116 -17.31 -4.57 -0.27
CA TYR A 116 -16.39 -4.11 -1.30
C TYR A 116 -15.44 -3.07 -0.72
N ASN A 117 -14.16 -3.24 -0.99
CA ASN A 117 -13.13 -2.26 -0.68
C ASN A 117 -12.03 -2.24 -1.74
N GLY A 118 -11.52 -1.06 -1.99
CA GLY A 118 -10.33 -0.83 -2.81
C GLY A 118 -9.13 -0.44 -1.97
N SER A 119 -7.95 -0.80 -2.43
CA SER A 119 -6.68 -0.36 -1.85
C SER A 119 -5.62 -0.19 -2.92
N ALA A 120 -4.63 0.68 -2.67
CA ALA A 120 -3.43 0.80 -3.50
C ALA A 120 -2.21 0.42 -2.69
N GLN A 121 -1.33 -0.35 -3.32
CA GLN A 121 -0.01 -0.64 -2.82
C GLN A 121 1.02 0.10 -3.66
N GLN A 122 1.80 0.95 -3.02
CA GLN A 122 2.88 1.69 -3.67
C GLN A 122 4.06 0.77 -3.92
N PRO A 123 4.78 0.94 -5.06
CA PRO A 123 6.08 0.29 -5.25
C PRO A 123 7.04 0.71 -4.13
N SER A 124 7.88 -0.20 -3.70
CA SER A 124 8.97 0.13 -2.78
C SER A 124 9.99 1.04 -3.46
N PHE A 125 10.72 1.82 -2.65
CA PHE A 125 11.75 2.69 -3.22
C PHE A 125 12.81 1.91 -4.00
N ALA A 126 13.21 0.72 -3.52
CA ALA A 126 14.15 -0.15 -4.22
C ALA A 126 13.64 -0.61 -5.60
N GLN A 127 12.34 -0.82 -5.75
CA GLN A 127 11.74 -1.14 -7.05
C GLN A 127 11.72 0.05 -8.02
N LEU A 128 11.76 1.27 -7.49
CA LEU A 128 11.74 2.51 -8.29
C LEU A 128 13.14 2.99 -8.67
N GLN A 129 14.18 2.58 -7.94
CA GLN A 129 15.54 3.00 -8.20
C GLN A 129 16.12 2.31 -9.43
N PRO A 130 16.60 3.06 -10.45
CA PRO A 130 17.30 2.48 -11.60
C PRO A 130 18.75 2.12 -11.23
N VAL A 131 18.92 1.31 -10.20
CA VAL A 131 20.23 0.81 -9.74
C VAL A 131 20.23 -0.68 -9.88
N ARG A 132 21.19 -1.17 -10.69
CA ARG A 132 21.36 -2.60 -10.95
C ARG A 132 21.87 -3.34 -9.71
N ASP A 133 21.16 -4.39 -9.33
CA ASP A 133 21.63 -5.34 -8.34
C ASP A 133 22.53 -6.38 -9.00
N VAL A 134 23.81 -6.35 -8.66
CA VAL A 134 24.84 -7.26 -9.19
C VAL A 134 25.27 -8.33 -8.19
N THR A 135 24.56 -8.48 -7.07
CA THR A 135 24.86 -9.48 -6.03
C THR A 135 24.85 -10.90 -6.59
N ASN A 136 23.98 -11.15 -7.56
CA ASN A 136 23.95 -12.40 -8.32
C ASN A 136 24.15 -12.11 -9.81
N PRO A 137 25.33 -12.44 -10.38
CA PRO A 137 25.61 -12.19 -11.80
C PRO A 137 24.63 -12.87 -12.77
N GLN A 138 24.00 -13.97 -12.36
CA GLN A 138 23.03 -14.71 -13.18
C GLN A 138 21.64 -14.09 -13.16
N PHE A 139 21.30 -13.30 -12.13
CA PHE A 139 20.00 -12.64 -11.95
C PHE A 139 20.23 -11.17 -11.65
N GLN A 140 20.31 -10.36 -12.68
CA GLN A 140 20.43 -8.91 -12.51
C GLN A 140 19.05 -8.30 -12.36
N ASN A 141 18.83 -7.61 -11.26
CA ASN A 141 17.59 -6.90 -10.98
C ASN A 141 17.83 -5.39 -11.02
N GLU A 142 17.02 -4.67 -11.75
CA GLU A 142 17.08 -3.21 -11.86
C GLU A 142 15.70 -2.62 -11.60
N GLY A 143 15.63 -1.59 -10.76
CA GLY A 143 14.37 -0.92 -10.46
C GLY A 143 13.89 -0.08 -11.64
N ASN A 144 12.58 0.09 -11.74
CA ASN A 144 11.93 0.90 -12.77
C ASN A 144 11.26 2.13 -12.14
N PRO A 145 11.77 3.36 -12.42
CA PRO A 145 11.21 4.60 -11.86
C PRO A 145 9.81 4.93 -12.38
N ASN A 146 9.34 4.26 -13.44
CA ASN A 146 8.02 4.45 -14.02
C ASN A 146 6.94 3.51 -13.45
N LEU A 147 7.27 2.69 -12.45
CA LEU A 147 6.29 1.82 -11.80
C LEU A 147 5.17 2.64 -11.19
N ARG A 148 3.96 2.16 -11.41
CA ARG A 148 2.74 2.73 -10.84
C ARG A 148 2.27 1.89 -9.65
N PRO A 149 1.49 2.47 -8.73
CA PRO A 149 0.85 1.72 -7.68
C PRO A 149 -0.03 0.60 -8.25
N SER A 150 0.02 -0.58 -7.63
CA SER A 150 -0.95 -1.63 -7.90
C SER A 150 -2.26 -1.30 -7.17
N VAL A 151 -3.39 -1.46 -7.86
CA VAL A 151 -4.71 -1.24 -7.28
C VAL A 151 -5.42 -2.58 -7.14
N ASN A 152 -5.88 -2.86 -5.94
CA ASN A 152 -6.62 -4.08 -5.61
C ASN A 152 -8.07 -3.74 -5.30
N HIS A 153 -8.99 -4.46 -5.93
CA HIS A 153 -10.42 -4.41 -5.67
C HIS A 153 -10.86 -5.73 -5.06
N THR A 154 -11.38 -5.69 -3.85
CA THR A 154 -11.79 -6.87 -3.12
C THR A 154 -13.30 -6.89 -2.96
N PHE A 155 -13.93 -7.95 -3.45
CA PHE A 155 -15.36 -8.24 -3.33
C PHE A 155 -15.53 -9.48 -2.48
N ASN A 156 -16.20 -9.34 -1.34
CA ASN A 156 -16.53 -10.47 -0.48
C ASN A 156 -18.05 -10.61 -0.40
N MET A 157 -18.53 -11.81 -0.70
CA MET A 157 -19.94 -12.16 -0.57
C MET A 157 -20.05 -13.38 0.32
N ASN A 158 -20.92 -13.32 1.30
CA ASN A 158 -21.17 -14.41 2.21
C ASN A 158 -22.66 -14.57 2.47
N PHE A 159 -23.14 -15.79 2.31
CA PHE A 159 -24.50 -16.17 2.64
C PHE A 159 -24.48 -17.20 3.75
N ASN A 160 -25.05 -16.86 4.90
CA ASN A 160 -25.14 -17.72 6.06
C ASN A 160 -26.56 -18.26 6.19
N ASN A 161 -26.67 -19.57 6.39
CA ASN A 161 -27.95 -20.24 6.65
C ASN A 161 -27.71 -21.35 7.70
N PHE A 162 -28.12 -21.11 8.91
CA PHE A 162 -27.99 -22.06 10.02
C PHE A 162 -29.33 -22.73 10.29
N ASN A 163 -29.39 -24.05 10.11
CA ASN A 163 -30.54 -24.86 10.56
C ASN A 163 -30.18 -25.46 11.92
N PHE A 164 -30.87 -25.04 12.95
CA PHE A 164 -30.88 -25.77 14.20
C PHE A 164 -31.89 -26.89 14.04
N SER A 165 -31.47 -28.07 13.57
CA SER A 165 -32.30 -29.25 13.76
C SER A 165 -32.24 -29.63 15.24
N LYS A 166 -33.42 -29.69 15.87
CA LYS A 166 -33.60 -30.29 17.17
C LYS A 166 -33.39 -31.78 17.05
#